data_f11b6c6da49d07ca43a02b00dc8cd9f4
#
_entry.id   f11b6c6da49d07ca43a02b00dc8cd9f4
#
_cell.length_a   1.000
_cell.length_b   1.000
_cell.length_c   1.000
_cell.angle_alpha   90.00
_cell.angle_beta   90.00
_cell.angle_gamma   90.00
#
_symmetry.space_group_name_H-M   'P 1'
#
loop_
_entity.id
_entity.type
_entity.pdbx_description
1 polymer ?
#
loop_
_entity_poly.entity_id
_entity_poly.type
_entity_poly.pdbx_seq_one_letter_code
_entity_poly.pdbx_strand_id
1 'polypeptide(L)'
;LGTQMKATGEVMSICTNFEGALMKAIRSLEQHVDCLMSYDFSYMNDDELEDMLRQVDDRRIWVIAEALRRGVAARHIHEVTKVDLWFIDKLEILIEMENALKEAGRKIRSGMPVELAFPEELLREAKRIEYPDTVISRLTHIPQDEIKRMRYSGGIRAAYKMVDTCAAEFAAATPYYYSCFGSENEAEATHDRKKVLVLGSGPIRIGQGIEFDFCSVHSTWAFKKEGYETIIINNNPETVSTDFDIADKLYFEPLTPEDVESIVDIEKPD
;
A
#
# COMPACT_ATOMS: atom_id res chain seq x y z
N LEU A 1 -25.00 12.27 1.47
CA LEU A 1 -24.28 12.69 0.26
C LEU A 1 -25.12 13.74 -0.47
N GLY A 2 -24.46 14.74 -1.04
CA GLY A 2 -25.06 15.83 -1.81
C GLY A 2 -24.20 16.18 -3.03
N THR A 3 -24.45 17.35 -3.62
CA THR A 3 -23.70 17.82 -4.80
C THR A 3 -22.36 18.46 -4.46
N GLN A 4 -22.07 18.68 -3.17
CA GLN A 4 -20.82 19.26 -2.74
C GLN A 4 -19.69 18.24 -2.83
N MET A 5 -18.56 18.63 -3.42
CA MET A 5 -17.33 17.82 -3.46
C MET A 5 -16.84 17.54 -2.05
N LYS A 6 -16.53 16.29 -1.76
CA LYS A 6 -16.03 15.81 -0.44
C LYS A 6 -14.57 15.37 -0.47
N ALA A 7 -14.02 15.13 -1.66
CA ALA A 7 -12.62 14.77 -1.88
C ALA A 7 -12.04 15.61 -3.01
N THR A 8 -10.74 15.81 -3.00
CA THR A 8 -10.01 16.58 -4.02
C THR A 8 -9.15 15.70 -4.91
N GLY A 9 -8.88 14.47 -4.53
CA GLY A 9 -8.07 13.52 -5.27
C GLY A 9 -8.43 12.09 -4.94
N GLU A 10 -7.80 11.18 -5.65
CA GLU A 10 -7.99 9.75 -5.49
C GLU A 10 -6.68 9.01 -5.65
N VAL A 11 -6.65 7.78 -5.15
CA VAL A 11 -5.55 6.84 -5.30
C VAL A 11 -6.08 5.54 -5.87
N MET A 12 -5.26 4.88 -6.70
CA MET A 12 -5.50 3.52 -7.13
C MET A 12 -4.45 2.61 -6.52
N SER A 13 -4.88 1.50 -5.98
CA SER A 13 -4.00 0.45 -5.48
C SER A 13 -4.41 -0.90 -6.04
N ILE A 14 -3.43 -1.69 -6.43
CA ILE A 14 -3.64 -3.00 -7.02
C ILE A 14 -2.82 -4.01 -6.23
N CYS A 15 -3.44 -5.14 -5.89
CA CYS A 15 -2.79 -6.27 -5.25
C CYS A 15 -3.53 -7.56 -5.61
N THR A 16 -2.95 -8.72 -5.31
CA THR A 16 -3.58 -10.03 -5.52
C THR A 16 -4.63 -10.39 -4.47
N ASN A 17 -4.76 -9.57 -3.42
CA ASN A 17 -5.79 -9.72 -2.38
C ASN A 17 -6.28 -8.34 -1.93
N PHE A 18 -7.48 -8.30 -1.34
CA PHE A 18 -8.12 -7.05 -0.93
C PHE A 18 -7.37 -6.38 0.22
N GLU A 19 -6.91 -7.15 1.19
CA GLU A 19 -6.20 -6.66 2.37
C GLU A 19 -4.95 -5.88 1.96
N GLY A 20 -4.17 -6.44 1.05
CA GLY A 20 -2.97 -5.79 0.51
C GLY A 20 -3.30 -4.56 -0.32
N ALA A 21 -4.33 -4.63 -1.18
CA ALA A 21 -4.79 -3.45 -1.93
C ALA A 21 -5.21 -2.32 -1.00
N LEU A 22 -5.95 -2.63 0.07
CA LEU A 22 -6.35 -1.63 1.07
C LEU A 22 -5.15 -1.02 1.80
N MET A 23 -4.18 -1.84 2.22
CA MET A 23 -2.97 -1.36 2.89
C MET A 23 -2.13 -0.46 1.98
N LYS A 24 -2.02 -0.77 0.69
CA LYS A 24 -1.40 0.11 -0.30
C LYS A 24 -2.18 1.40 -0.49
N ALA A 25 -3.52 1.35 -0.57
CA ALA A 25 -4.36 2.54 -0.68
C ALA A 25 -4.14 3.48 0.51
N ILE A 26 -4.08 2.95 1.73
CA ILE A 26 -3.80 3.75 2.94
C ILE A 26 -2.46 4.46 2.83
N ARG A 27 -1.39 3.74 2.43
CA ARG A 27 -0.06 4.34 2.26
C ARG A 27 -0.01 5.39 1.14
N SER A 28 -0.86 5.23 0.14
CA SER A 28 -0.94 6.14 -1.02
C SER A 28 -1.64 7.46 -0.73
N LEU A 29 -2.35 7.59 0.39
CA LEU A 29 -3.05 8.83 0.76
C LEU A 29 -2.10 10.01 1.05
N GLU A 30 -0.83 9.75 1.34
CA GLU A 30 0.19 10.74 1.67
C GLU A 30 -0.21 11.67 2.84
N GLN A 31 -0.98 11.14 3.78
CA GLN A 31 -1.46 11.83 4.98
C GLN A 31 -0.73 11.36 6.25
N HIS A 32 0.49 10.84 6.11
CA HIS A 32 1.28 10.26 7.20
C HIS A 32 0.59 9.06 7.87
N VAL A 33 -0.22 8.35 7.13
CA VAL A 33 -0.88 7.11 7.54
C VAL A 33 -0.23 5.92 6.84
N ASP A 34 0.03 4.84 7.54
CA ASP A 34 0.71 3.65 7.04
C ASP A 34 -0.06 2.33 7.29
N CYS A 35 -1.08 2.37 8.14
CA CYS A 35 -1.91 1.22 8.47
C CYS A 35 -3.21 1.63 9.18
N LEU A 36 -4.01 0.65 9.58
CA LEU A 36 -5.25 0.87 10.33
C LEU A 36 -5.07 1.36 11.78
N MET A 37 -3.81 1.44 12.27
CA MET A 37 -3.48 2.00 13.59
C MET A 37 -3.01 3.44 13.55
N SER A 38 -3.03 4.09 12.41
CA SER A 38 -2.49 5.45 12.25
C SER A 38 -3.28 6.52 13.02
N TYR A 39 -4.53 6.22 13.37
CA TYR A 39 -5.34 7.07 14.26
C TYR A 39 -5.50 6.40 15.62
N ASP A 40 -5.30 7.17 16.68
CA ASP A 40 -5.49 6.72 18.08
C ASP A 40 -6.90 7.09 18.58
N PHE A 41 -7.70 6.09 18.87
CA PHE A 41 -9.02 6.22 19.47
C PHE A 41 -9.07 5.66 20.91
N SER A 42 -7.92 5.33 21.51
CA SER A 42 -7.85 4.72 22.84
C SER A 42 -8.44 5.59 23.96
N TYR A 43 -8.53 6.90 23.73
CA TYR A 43 -9.12 7.86 24.66
C TYR A 43 -10.64 7.86 24.67
N MET A 44 -11.29 7.24 23.66
CA MET A 44 -12.75 7.19 23.56
C MET A 44 -13.32 6.03 24.39
N ASN A 45 -14.44 6.26 25.05
CA ASN A 45 -15.24 5.19 25.61
C ASN A 45 -16.07 4.47 24.53
N ASP A 46 -16.75 3.38 24.89
CA ASP A 46 -17.49 2.56 23.91
C ASP A 46 -18.72 3.27 23.35
N ASP A 47 -19.39 4.14 24.10
CA ASP A 47 -20.54 4.92 23.63
C ASP A 47 -20.08 5.97 22.60
N GLU A 48 -18.96 6.64 22.84
CA GLU A 48 -18.37 7.59 21.91
C GLU A 48 -17.93 6.91 20.60
N LEU A 49 -17.36 5.70 20.69
CA LEU A 49 -16.97 4.91 19.53
C LEU A 49 -18.20 4.48 18.73
N GLU A 50 -19.28 4.06 19.39
CA GLU A 50 -20.55 3.71 18.76
C GLU A 50 -21.17 4.89 18.03
N ASP A 51 -21.12 6.08 18.60
CA ASP A 51 -21.57 7.32 17.94
C ASP A 51 -20.73 7.66 16.70
N MET A 52 -19.41 7.42 16.76
CA MET A 52 -18.53 7.60 15.61
C MET A 52 -18.77 6.56 14.49
N LEU A 53 -19.12 5.32 14.82
CA LEU A 53 -19.51 4.32 13.82
C LEU A 53 -20.73 4.76 12.98
N ARG A 54 -21.62 5.55 13.57
CA ARG A 54 -22.82 6.12 12.87
C ARG A 54 -22.46 7.26 11.93
N GLN A 55 -21.32 7.90 12.14
CA GLN A 55 -20.88 9.02 11.31
C GLN A 55 -20.28 8.51 10.00
N VAL A 56 -20.60 9.21 8.90
CA VAL A 56 -20.05 8.89 7.57
C VAL A 56 -19.03 9.97 7.22
N ASP A 57 -17.81 9.79 7.68
CA ASP A 57 -16.68 10.68 7.41
C ASP A 57 -15.43 9.91 6.95
N ASP A 58 -14.35 10.60 6.71
CA ASP A 58 -13.07 10.08 6.23
C ASP A 58 -12.32 9.17 7.24
N ARG A 59 -12.71 9.24 8.52
CA ARG A 59 -12.09 8.42 9.60
C ARG A 59 -12.78 7.06 9.77
N ARG A 60 -13.89 6.84 9.08
CA ARG A 60 -14.77 5.68 9.32
C ARG A 60 -14.07 4.33 9.29
N ILE A 61 -13.10 4.14 8.36
CA ILE A 61 -12.37 2.87 8.25
C ILE A 61 -11.54 2.58 9.52
N TRP A 62 -10.89 3.60 10.09
CA TRP A 62 -10.11 3.46 11.32
C TRP A 62 -10.99 3.28 12.55
N VAL A 63 -12.18 3.89 12.56
CA VAL A 63 -13.19 3.68 13.62
C VAL A 63 -13.70 2.24 13.59
N ILE A 64 -14.00 1.68 12.42
CA ILE A 64 -14.36 0.27 12.25
C ILE A 64 -13.23 -0.65 12.75
N ALA A 65 -11.99 -0.35 12.37
CA ALA A 65 -10.82 -1.11 12.82
C ALA A 65 -10.68 -1.09 14.36
N GLU A 66 -10.92 0.07 14.99
CA GLU A 66 -10.89 0.18 16.45
C GLU A 66 -12.03 -0.60 17.12
N ALA A 67 -13.23 -0.56 16.57
CA ALA A 67 -14.36 -1.36 17.06
C ALA A 67 -14.04 -2.86 17.02
N LEU A 68 -13.44 -3.35 15.92
CA LEU A 68 -12.97 -4.74 15.80
C LEU A 68 -11.90 -5.08 16.84
N ARG A 69 -10.93 -4.18 17.09
CA ARG A 69 -9.91 -4.38 18.15
C ARG A 69 -10.51 -4.52 19.53
N ARG A 70 -11.62 -3.82 19.82
CA ARG A 70 -12.36 -3.94 21.07
C ARG A 70 -13.30 -5.13 21.13
N GLY A 71 -13.37 -5.94 20.05
CA GLY A 71 -14.19 -7.14 20.00
C GLY A 71 -15.67 -6.86 19.69
N VAL A 72 -16.00 -5.71 19.13
CA VAL A 72 -17.35 -5.44 18.61
C VAL A 72 -17.64 -6.40 17.46
N ALA A 73 -18.76 -7.10 17.53
CA ALA A 73 -19.11 -8.11 16.54
C ALA A 73 -19.29 -7.51 15.14
N ALA A 74 -18.74 -8.16 14.10
CA ALA A 74 -18.85 -7.73 12.71
C ALA A 74 -20.29 -7.47 12.26
N ARG A 75 -21.24 -8.30 12.73
CA ARG A 75 -22.68 -8.11 12.44
C ARG A 75 -23.20 -6.79 13.02
N HIS A 76 -22.81 -6.40 14.24
CA HIS A 76 -23.21 -5.13 14.83
C HIS A 76 -22.64 -3.95 14.03
N ILE A 77 -21.35 -4.02 13.67
CA ILE A 77 -20.71 -3.00 12.81
C ILE A 77 -21.46 -2.87 11.48
N HIS A 78 -21.80 -3.98 10.83
CA HIS A 78 -22.61 -4.00 9.63
C HIS A 78 -23.99 -3.31 9.84
N GLU A 79 -24.70 -3.66 10.92
CA GLU A 79 -26.02 -3.11 11.23
C GLU A 79 -25.98 -1.58 11.41
N VAL A 80 -24.94 -1.06 12.02
CA VAL A 80 -24.74 0.37 12.25
C VAL A 80 -24.25 1.09 11.00
N THR A 81 -23.22 0.56 10.36
CA THR A 81 -22.49 1.26 9.28
C THR A 81 -23.08 1.01 7.90
N LYS A 82 -23.80 -0.10 7.70
CA LYS A 82 -24.25 -0.65 6.42
C LYS A 82 -23.10 -1.04 5.48
N VAL A 83 -21.87 -1.13 5.98
CA VAL A 83 -20.76 -1.73 5.25
C VAL A 83 -21.01 -3.22 5.16
N ASP A 84 -20.82 -3.82 3.98
CA ASP A 84 -21.04 -5.24 3.77
C ASP A 84 -20.11 -6.09 4.66
N LEU A 85 -20.62 -7.21 5.18
CA LEU A 85 -19.87 -8.09 6.06
C LEU A 85 -18.58 -8.58 5.44
N TRP A 86 -18.55 -8.80 4.13
CA TRP A 86 -17.34 -9.23 3.44
C TRP A 86 -16.19 -8.24 3.63
N PHE A 87 -16.44 -6.92 3.57
CA PHE A 87 -15.40 -5.92 3.81
C PHE A 87 -14.96 -5.89 5.28
N ILE A 88 -15.92 -6.09 6.21
CA ILE A 88 -15.61 -6.13 7.65
C ILE A 88 -14.74 -7.35 7.97
N ASP A 89 -15.06 -8.52 7.41
CA ASP A 89 -14.26 -9.74 7.55
C ASP A 89 -12.82 -9.52 7.02
N LYS A 90 -12.66 -8.75 5.94
CA LYS A 90 -11.34 -8.40 5.40
C LYS A 90 -10.54 -7.49 6.34
N LEU A 91 -11.22 -6.57 7.03
CA LEU A 91 -10.59 -5.76 8.08
C LEU A 91 -10.22 -6.61 9.31
N GLU A 92 -11.03 -7.61 9.67
CA GLU A 92 -10.70 -8.55 10.75
C GLU A 92 -9.38 -9.26 10.50
N ILE A 93 -9.11 -9.74 9.28
CA ILE A 93 -7.83 -10.38 8.89
C ILE A 93 -6.65 -9.43 9.17
N LEU A 94 -6.78 -8.14 8.85
CA LEU A 94 -5.75 -7.15 9.16
C LEU A 94 -5.56 -6.96 10.66
N ILE A 95 -6.64 -6.93 11.45
CA ILE A 95 -6.57 -6.82 12.91
C ILE A 95 -5.97 -8.07 13.54
N GLU A 96 -6.27 -9.26 13.03
CA GLU A 96 -5.64 -10.51 13.48
C GLU A 96 -4.13 -10.50 13.26
N MET A 97 -3.67 -10.06 12.09
CA MET A 97 -2.24 -9.89 11.81
C MET A 97 -1.60 -8.86 12.74
N GLU A 98 -2.26 -7.72 12.97
CA GLU A 98 -1.81 -6.72 13.93
C GLU A 98 -1.61 -7.32 15.33
N ASN A 99 -2.56 -8.13 15.80
CA ASN A 99 -2.48 -8.82 17.07
C ASN A 99 -1.36 -9.86 17.12
N ALA A 100 -1.15 -10.61 16.02
CA ALA A 100 -0.04 -11.56 15.92
C ALA A 100 1.34 -10.87 16.00
N LEU A 101 1.50 -9.74 15.32
CA LEU A 101 2.72 -8.93 15.38
C LEU A 101 2.96 -8.33 16.77
N LYS A 102 1.91 -7.81 17.43
CA LYS A 102 1.98 -7.32 18.80
C LYS A 102 2.37 -8.43 19.79
N GLU A 103 1.82 -9.64 19.59
CA GLU A 103 2.17 -10.79 20.42
C GLU A 103 3.63 -11.20 20.24
N ALA A 104 4.15 -11.22 19.00
CA ALA A 104 5.56 -11.44 18.74
C ALA A 104 6.43 -10.41 19.47
N GLY A 105 6.07 -9.12 19.40
CA GLY A 105 6.77 -8.06 20.14
C GLY A 105 6.73 -8.24 21.66
N ARG A 106 5.62 -8.72 22.22
CA ARG A 106 5.52 -9.06 23.67
C ARG A 106 6.47 -10.20 24.06
N LYS A 107 6.52 -11.26 23.25
CA LYS A 107 7.43 -12.40 23.47
C LYS A 107 8.89 -11.98 23.41
N ILE A 108 9.29 -11.16 22.42
CA ILE A 108 10.65 -10.63 22.30
C ILE A 108 11.02 -9.82 23.55
N ARG A 109 10.16 -8.93 24.00
CA ARG A 109 10.39 -8.14 25.23
C ARG A 109 10.46 -8.99 26.50
N SER A 110 9.82 -10.16 26.52
CA SER A 110 9.95 -11.12 27.63
C SER A 110 11.23 -11.95 27.57
N GLY A 111 12.11 -11.73 26.59
CA GLY A 111 13.39 -12.41 26.43
C GLY A 111 13.37 -13.64 25.51
N MET A 112 12.28 -13.86 24.76
CA MET A 112 12.25 -14.93 23.77
C MET A 112 13.16 -14.55 22.57
N PRO A 113 13.97 -15.48 22.02
CA PRO A 113 14.72 -15.25 20.80
C PRO A 113 13.82 -14.79 19.64
N VAL A 114 14.32 -13.87 18.82
CA VAL A 114 13.57 -13.27 17.72
C VAL A 114 13.05 -14.35 16.76
N GLU A 115 13.86 -15.31 16.41
CA GLU A 115 13.55 -16.39 15.45
C GLU A 115 12.38 -17.28 15.93
N LEU A 116 12.21 -17.39 17.27
CA LEU A 116 11.10 -18.15 17.85
C LEU A 116 9.84 -17.31 18.06
N ALA A 117 10.00 -16.03 18.39
CA ALA A 117 8.89 -15.13 18.65
C ALA A 117 8.28 -14.57 17.35
N PHE A 118 9.11 -14.38 16.32
CA PHE A 118 8.76 -13.83 15.03
C PHE A 118 9.34 -14.71 13.89
N PRO A 119 8.73 -15.88 13.64
CA PRO A 119 9.19 -16.80 12.61
C PRO A 119 9.00 -16.24 11.20
N GLU A 120 9.76 -16.77 10.25
CA GLU A 120 9.74 -16.36 8.83
C GLU A 120 8.32 -16.42 8.22
N GLU A 121 7.53 -17.44 8.57
CA GLU A 121 6.15 -17.59 8.11
C GLU A 121 5.28 -16.39 8.50
N LEU A 122 5.43 -15.89 9.74
CA LEU A 122 4.67 -14.71 10.17
C LEU A 122 5.09 -13.46 9.41
N LEU A 123 6.39 -13.29 9.16
CA LEU A 123 6.90 -12.21 8.31
C LEU A 123 6.34 -12.33 6.87
N ARG A 124 6.36 -13.52 6.29
CA ARG A 124 5.85 -13.81 4.96
C ARG A 124 4.35 -13.50 4.84
N GLU A 125 3.55 -13.94 5.80
CA GLU A 125 2.12 -13.66 5.83
C GLU A 125 1.84 -12.16 6.01
N ALA A 126 2.56 -11.47 6.89
CA ALA A 126 2.43 -10.02 7.06
C ALA A 126 2.74 -9.29 5.74
N LYS A 127 3.81 -9.69 5.02
CA LYS A 127 4.14 -9.10 3.72
C LYS A 127 3.12 -9.45 2.65
N ARG A 128 2.56 -10.64 2.64
CA ARG A 128 1.52 -11.06 1.67
C ARG A 128 0.28 -10.17 1.70
N ILE A 129 -0.05 -9.62 2.87
CA ILE A 129 -1.14 -8.63 3.04
C ILE A 129 -0.61 -7.21 3.22
N GLU A 130 0.60 -6.94 2.73
CA GLU A 130 1.20 -5.63 2.53
C GLU A 130 1.46 -4.81 3.80
N TYR A 131 1.71 -5.46 4.96
CA TYR A 131 2.23 -4.74 6.13
C TYR A 131 3.62 -4.16 5.82
N PRO A 132 3.83 -2.83 5.91
CA PRO A 132 5.14 -2.25 5.66
C PRO A 132 6.14 -2.57 6.78
N ASP A 133 7.42 -2.64 6.46
CA ASP A 133 8.49 -2.94 7.42
C ASP A 133 8.49 -1.97 8.60
N THR A 134 8.10 -0.72 8.40
CA THR A 134 7.94 0.29 9.45
C THR A 134 6.88 -0.10 10.49
N VAL A 135 5.73 -0.62 10.05
CA VAL A 135 4.65 -1.06 10.93
C VAL A 135 5.04 -2.35 11.65
N ILE A 136 5.63 -3.31 10.93
CA ILE A 136 6.14 -4.55 11.53
C ILE A 136 7.17 -4.21 12.62
N SER A 137 8.11 -3.30 12.34
CA SER A 137 9.11 -2.83 13.31
C SER A 137 8.46 -2.22 14.54
N ARG A 138 7.47 -1.34 14.35
CA ARG A 138 6.74 -0.67 15.44
C ARG A 138 6.03 -1.68 16.36
N LEU A 139 5.44 -2.74 15.79
CA LEU A 139 4.68 -3.73 16.54
C LEU A 139 5.55 -4.80 17.20
N THR A 140 6.60 -5.24 16.53
CA THR A 140 7.49 -6.30 17.01
C THR A 140 8.64 -5.77 17.87
N HIS A 141 8.96 -4.47 17.78
CA HIS A 141 10.14 -3.83 18.36
C HIS A 141 11.47 -4.33 17.76
N ILE A 142 11.44 -4.98 16.61
CA ILE A 142 12.63 -5.33 15.83
C ILE A 142 13.00 -4.10 14.97
N PRO A 143 14.27 -3.69 14.90
CA PRO A 143 14.69 -2.59 14.04
C PRO A 143 14.30 -2.84 12.57
N GLN A 144 13.87 -1.80 11.85
CA GLN A 144 13.41 -1.92 10.46
C GLN A 144 14.48 -2.54 9.55
N ASP A 145 15.75 -2.16 9.72
CA ASP A 145 16.87 -2.72 8.95
C ASP A 145 17.06 -4.23 9.21
N GLU A 146 16.72 -4.70 10.41
CA GLU A 146 16.72 -6.13 10.73
C GLU A 146 15.60 -6.86 10.02
N ILE A 147 14.39 -6.31 10.03
CA ILE A 147 13.23 -6.86 9.29
C ILE A 147 13.55 -6.93 7.80
N LYS A 148 14.14 -5.88 7.23
CA LYS A 148 14.59 -5.87 5.84
C LYS A 148 15.61 -6.99 5.59
N ARG A 149 16.61 -7.17 6.46
CA ARG A 149 17.57 -8.26 6.34
C ARG A 149 16.91 -9.64 6.42
N MET A 150 15.96 -9.84 7.36
CA MET A 150 15.18 -11.08 7.47
C MET A 150 14.41 -11.36 6.19
N ARG A 151 13.72 -10.36 5.62
CA ARG A 151 13.01 -10.48 4.34
C ARG A 151 13.93 -10.94 3.21
N TYR A 152 15.05 -10.24 3.05
CA TYR A 152 16.00 -10.53 1.96
C TYR A 152 16.64 -11.91 2.11
N SER A 153 17.01 -12.33 3.32
CA SER A 153 17.57 -13.66 3.59
C SER A 153 16.55 -14.78 3.39
N GLY A 154 15.27 -14.54 3.73
CA GLY A 154 14.17 -15.49 3.52
C GLY A 154 13.58 -15.45 2.10
N GLY A 155 14.17 -14.67 1.17
CA GLY A 155 13.65 -14.54 -0.19
C GLY A 155 12.27 -13.85 -0.28
N ILE A 156 11.87 -13.13 0.78
CA ILE A 156 10.60 -12.39 0.82
C ILE A 156 10.83 -11.03 0.15
N ARG A 157 10.57 -10.98 -1.15
CA ARG A 157 10.74 -9.78 -1.99
C ARG A 157 9.46 -9.49 -2.74
N ALA A 158 9.24 -8.22 -3.05
CA ALA A 158 8.17 -7.83 -3.95
C ALA A 158 8.43 -8.45 -5.34
N ALA A 159 7.40 -9.02 -5.92
CA ALA A 159 7.32 -9.43 -7.31
C ALA A 159 6.31 -8.53 -8.01
N TYR A 160 6.53 -8.22 -9.27
CA TYR A 160 5.67 -7.31 -10.01
C TYR A 160 4.89 -8.06 -11.07
N LYS A 161 3.58 -7.83 -11.09
CA LYS A 161 2.65 -8.39 -12.05
C LYS A 161 2.22 -7.31 -13.03
N MET A 162 2.02 -7.69 -14.30
CA MET A 162 1.42 -6.81 -15.29
C MET A 162 -0.08 -6.66 -15.03
N VAL A 163 -0.58 -5.44 -15.14
CA VAL A 163 -2.02 -5.18 -15.07
C VAL A 163 -2.68 -5.73 -16.33
N ASP A 164 -3.62 -6.66 -16.18
CA ASP A 164 -4.42 -7.13 -17.30
C ASP A 164 -5.50 -6.10 -17.65
N THR A 165 -5.22 -5.31 -18.68
CA THR A 165 -6.14 -4.29 -19.20
C THR A 165 -7.11 -4.83 -20.24
N CYS A 166 -7.04 -6.14 -20.56
CA CYS A 166 -7.80 -6.79 -21.62
C CYS A 166 -8.78 -7.85 -21.10
N ALA A 167 -9.00 -7.95 -19.80
CA ALA A 167 -9.91 -8.92 -19.17
C ALA A 167 -9.65 -10.39 -19.62
N ALA A 168 -8.40 -10.75 -19.81
CA ALA A 168 -7.92 -12.04 -20.30
C ALA A 168 -8.43 -12.44 -21.73
N GLU A 169 -9.06 -11.54 -22.46
CA GLU A 169 -9.45 -11.78 -23.86
C GLU A 169 -8.24 -11.78 -24.80
N PHE A 170 -7.24 -10.96 -24.52
CA PHE A 170 -5.99 -10.85 -25.25
C PHE A 170 -4.82 -10.69 -24.27
N ALA A 171 -3.61 -10.98 -24.71
CA ALA A 171 -2.43 -10.66 -23.92
C ALA A 171 -2.31 -9.13 -23.70
N ALA A 172 -2.26 -8.69 -22.46
CA ALA A 172 -2.07 -7.28 -22.15
C ALA A 172 -0.67 -6.85 -22.64
N ALA A 173 -0.60 -5.73 -23.34
CA ALA A 173 0.64 -5.13 -23.81
C ALA A 173 0.94 -3.79 -23.11
N THR A 174 0.07 -3.37 -22.20
CA THR A 174 0.21 -2.11 -21.46
C THR A 174 1.31 -2.25 -20.44
N PRO A 175 2.30 -1.34 -20.37
CA PRO A 175 3.45 -1.47 -19.47
C PRO A 175 3.12 -1.04 -18.03
N TYR A 176 2.01 -1.52 -17.50
CA TYR A 176 1.51 -1.21 -16.17
C TYR A 176 1.79 -2.36 -15.22
N TYR A 177 2.45 -2.06 -14.12
CA TYR A 177 2.85 -3.05 -13.13
C TYR A 177 2.36 -2.69 -11.74
N TYR A 178 2.13 -3.72 -10.92
CA TYR A 178 1.86 -3.60 -9.49
C TYR A 178 2.61 -4.69 -8.72
N SER A 179 3.00 -4.40 -7.50
CA SER A 179 3.69 -5.37 -6.65
C SER A 179 2.73 -6.32 -5.94
N CYS A 180 3.25 -7.50 -5.63
CA CYS A 180 2.70 -8.42 -4.66
C CYS A 180 3.85 -9.22 -4.03
N PHE A 181 3.63 -9.77 -2.85
CA PHE A 181 4.57 -10.72 -2.25
C PHE A 181 4.20 -12.15 -2.67
N GLY A 182 4.39 -12.43 -3.95
CA GLY A 182 4.17 -13.72 -4.60
C GLY A 182 5.47 -14.36 -5.08
N SER A 183 5.35 -15.40 -5.89
CA SER A 183 6.49 -16.19 -6.37
C SER A 183 7.00 -15.79 -7.76
N GLU A 184 6.18 -15.13 -8.56
CA GLU A 184 6.48 -14.85 -9.97
C GLU A 184 6.57 -13.36 -10.23
N ASN A 185 7.66 -12.93 -10.88
CA ASN A 185 7.89 -11.57 -11.32
C ASN A 185 7.73 -11.50 -12.83
N GLU A 186 6.84 -10.62 -13.31
CA GLU A 186 6.59 -10.37 -14.75
C GLU A 186 7.29 -9.10 -15.25
N ALA A 187 7.82 -8.27 -14.36
CA ALA A 187 8.61 -7.11 -14.73
C ALA A 187 10.05 -7.54 -15.06
N GLU A 188 10.40 -7.46 -16.33
CA GLU A 188 11.77 -7.75 -16.79
C GLU A 188 12.58 -6.46 -16.86
N ALA A 189 13.73 -6.44 -16.19
CA ALA A 189 14.68 -5.37 -16.32
C ALA A 189 15.36 -5.44 -17.70
N THR A 190 15.24 -4.38 -18.50
CA THR A 190 16.00 -4.22 -19.74
C THR A 190 17.43 -3.79 -19.42
N HIS A 191 18.38 -4.02 -20.33
CA HIS A 191 19.80 -3.69 -20.14
C HIS A 191 20.42 -3.00 -21.36
N ASP A 192 19.63 -2.61 -22.32
CA ASP A 192 20.05 -2.05 -23.61
C ASP A 192 20.15 -0.53 -23.61
N ARG A 193 19.48 0.12 -22.65
CA ARG A 193 19.45 1.59 -22.50
C ARG A 193 19.74 1.99 -21.06
N LYS A 194 20.23 3.23 -20.88
CA LYS A 194 20.23 3.87 -19.55
C LYS A 194 18.80 4.09 -19.09
N LYS A 195 18.60 3.99 -17.78
CA LYS A 195 17.28 4.08 -17.17
C LYS A 195 17.16 5.29 -16.25
N VAL A 196 16.01 5.92 -16.29
CA VAL A 196 15.63 6.92 -15.31
C VAL A 196 14.29 6.55 -14.66
N LEU A 197 14.23 6.67 -13.35
CA LEU A 197 13.03 6.48 -12.57
C LEU A 197 12.51 7.83 -12.10
N VAL A 198 11.27 8.14 -12.44
CA VAL A 198 10.59 9.39 -12.10
C VAL A 198 9.53 9.08 -11.03
N LEU A 199 9.60 9.77 -9.91
CA LEU A 199 8.55 9.72 -8.91
C LEU A 199 7.40 10.62 -9.34
N GLY A 200 6.21 10.05 -9.42
CA GLY A 200 4.99 10.77 -9.73
C GLY A 200 4.59 11.72 -8.61
N SER A 201 3.53 12.47 -8.84
CA SER A 201 3.05 13.50 -7.93
C SER A 201 2.06 12.99 -6.87
N GLY A 202 1.66 11.71 -6.97
CA GLY A 202 0.64 11.16 -6.09
C GLY A 202 -0.76 11.75 -6.31
N PRO A 203 -1.65 11.71 -5.31
CA PRO A 203 -2.98 12.28 -5.41
C PRO A 203 -2.91 13.81 -5.42
N ILE A 204 -3.82 14.44 -6.17
CA ILE A 204 -3.94 15.90 -6.14
C ILE A 204 -4.36 16.37 -4.74
N ARG A 205 -3.77 17.48 -4.29
CA ARG A 205 -4.00 18.05 -2.95
C ARG A 205 -4.73 19.38 -3.04
N ILE A 206 -5.39 19.77 -1.96
CA ILE A 206 -6.04 21.08 -1.84
C ILE A 206 -5.01 22.18 -2.12
N GLY A 207 -5.36 23.09 -3.02
CA GLY A 207 -4.50 24.21 -3.43
C GLY A 207 -3.58 23.92 -4.62
N GLN A 208 -3.59 22.70 -5.16
CA GLN A 208 -2.94 22.38 -6.43
C GLN A 208 -3.93 22.52 -7.59
N GLY A 209 -3.44 22.92 -8.77
CA GLY A 209 -4.16 22.85 -10.02
C GLY A 209 -3.75 21.63 -10.84
N ILE A 210 -4.27 21.51 -12.06
CA ILE A 210 -3.98 20.39 -12.95
C ILE A 210 -2.49 20.28 -13.35
N GLU A 211 -1.73 21.33 -13.12
CA GLU A 211 -0.27 21.39 -13.33
C GLU A 211 0.55 20.61 -12.31
N PHE A 212 -0.08 20.03 -11.27
CA PHE A 212 0.63 19.29 -10.21
C PHE A 212 1.50 18.14 -10.75
N ASP A 213 1.13 17.56 -11.89
CA ASP A 213 1.83 16.45 -12.55
C ASP A 213 2.77 16.90 -13.70
N PHE A 214 2.81 18.20 -14.00
CA PHE A 214 3.55 18.76 -15.13
C PHE A 214 5.04 18.38 -15.11
N CYS A 215 5.70 18.47 -13.95
CA CYS A 215 7.12 18.17 -13.84
C CYS A 215 7.43 16.70 -14.12
N SER A 216 6.60 15.77 -13.65
CA SER A 216 6.76 14.33 -13.88
C SER A 216 6.68 14.01 -15.38
N VAL A 217 5.67 14.54 -16.06
CA VAL A 217 5.45 14.33 -17.51
C VAL A 217 6.61 14.90 -18.32
N HIS A 218 6.97 16.17 -18.07
CA HIS A 218 8.02 16.83 -18.85
C HIS A 218 9.40 16.26 -18.60
N SER A 219 9.71 15.84 -17.37
CA SER A 219 10.96 15.12 -17.08
C SER A 219 11.04 13.81 -17.86
N THR A 220 9.96 13.05 -17.86
CA THR A 220 9.87 11.78 -18.59
C THR A 220 10.09 11.99 -20.08
N TRP A 221 9.42 12.95 -20.70
CA TRP A 221 9.61 13.27 -22.12
C TRP A 221 11.02 13.74 -22.46
N ALA A 222 11.64 14.55 -21.58
CA ALA A 222 13.00 15.01 -21.78
C ALA A 222 13.99 13.82 -21.80
N PHE A 223 13.92 12.92 -20.83
CA PHE A 223 14.79 11.75 -20.76
C PHE A 223 14.50 10.75 -21.90
N LYS A 224 13.24 10.54 -22.26
CA LYS A 224 12.85 9.68 -23.39
C LYS A 224 13.43 10.21 -24.71
N LYS A 225 13.43 11.53 -24.90
CA LYS A 225 14.04 12.18 -26.07
C LYS A 225 15.55 12.00 -26.14
N GLU A 226 16.23 11.93 -24.98
CA GLU A 226 17.67 11.65 -24.88
C GLU A 226 18.00 10.14 -24.97
N GLY A 227 17.00 9.28 -25.21
CA GLY A 227 17.19 7.85 -25.42
C GLY A 227 17.22 6.99 -24.14
N TYR A 228 16.85 7.56 -23.01
CA TYR A 228 16.70 6.77 -21.77
C TYR A 228 15.44 5.92 -21.82
N GLU A 229 15.48 4.76 -21.17
CA GLU A 229 14.27 4.05 -20.74
C GLU A 229 13.69 4.79 -19.53
N THR A 230 12.42 5.14 -19.63
CA THR A 230 11.73 5.95 -18.61
C THR A 230 10.76 5.10 -17.83
N ILE A 231 10.87 5.17 -16.51
CA ILE A 231 10.05 4.43 -15.56
C ILE A 231 9.36 5.44 -14.66
N ILE A 232 8.05 5.33 -14.50
CA ILE A 232 7.30 6.16 -13.55
C ILE A 232 6.76 5.28 -12.44
N ILE A 233 6.77 5.80 -11.21
CA ILE A 233 6.02 5.26 -10.07
C ILE A 233 4.97 6.30 -9.71
N ASN A 234 3.69 5.91 -9.72
CA ASN A 234 2.61 6.78 -9.28
C ASN A 234 1.42 5.96 -8.75
N ASN A 235 0.59 6.56 -7.92
CA ASN A 235 -0.61 5.94 -7.36
C ASN A 235 -1.90 6.69 -7.73
N ASN A 236 -1.81 7.71 -8.57
CA ASN A 236 -2.96 8.45 -9.06
C ASN A 236 -3.36 7.94 -10.46
N PRO A 237 -4.56 7.38 -10.65
CA PRO A 237 -4.98 6.82 -11.95
C PRO A 237 -5.44 7.89 -12.95
N GLU A 238 -5.76 9.10 -12.48
CA GLU A 238 -6.35 10.16 -13.30
C GLU A 238 -5.39 11.34 -13.50
N THR A 239 -4.19 11.04 -13.99
CA THR A 239 -3.20 12.07 -14.31
C THR A 239 -2.39 11.69 -15.53
N VAL A 240 -1.86 12.70 -16.25
CA VAL A 240 -1.17 12.51 -17.53
C VAL A 240 0.06 11.62 -17.39
N SER A 241 0.80 11.66 -16.27
CA SER A 241 1.98 10.80 -16.09
C SER A 241 1.65 9.31 -16.06
N THR A 242 0.39 8.94 -15.81
CA THR A 242 -0.06 7.55 -15.80
C THR A 242 -0.68 7.09 -17.10
N ASP A 243 -0.69 7.93 -18.14
CA ASP A 243 -1.10 7.52 -19.48
C ASP A 243 -0.07 6.57 -20.10
N PHE A 244 -0.55 5.57 -20.84
CA PHE A 244 0.25 4.44 -21.33
C PHE A 244 1.37 4.83 -22.31
N ASP A 245 1.31 6.02 -22.92
CA ASP A 245 2.26 6.51 -23.93
C ASP A 245 3.33 7.46 -23.36
N ILE A 246 3.23 7.82 -22.08
CA ILE A 246 4.16 8.77 -21.44
C ILE A 246 5.49 8.11 -21.13
N ALA A 247 5.49 7.03 -20.35
CA ALA A 247 6.70 6.30 -19.95
C ALA A 247 6.83 4.95 -20.67
N ASP A 248 8.01 4.35 -20.65
CA ASP A 248 8.23 2.99 -21.12
C ASP A 248 7.65 1.96 -20.13
N LYS A 249 7.64 2.28 -18.81
CA LYS A 249 7.03 1.47 -17.75
C LYS A 249 6.37 2.35 -16.71
N LEU A 250 5.26 1.88 -16.15
CA LEU A 250 4.55 2.51 -15.04
C LEU A 250 4.28 1.49 -13.93
N TYR A 251 4.69 1.84 -12.73
CA TYR A 251 4.40 1.09 -11.51
C TYR A 251 3.32 1.82 -10.71
N PHE A 252 2.16 1.17 -10.54
CA PHE A 252 1.10 1.64 -9.66
C PHE A 252 1.40 1.23 -8.22
N GLU A 253 2.19 2.08 -7.53
CA GLU A 253 2.66 1.80 -6.18
C GLU A 253 2.58 3.05 -5.29
N PRO A 254 2.48 2.86 -3.96
CA PRO A 254 2.65 3.96 -3.02
C PRO A 254 4.04 4.59 -3.19
N LEU A 255 4.12 5.91 -2.97
CA LEU A 255 5.39 6.64 -3.05
C LEU A 255 6.14 6.61 -1.70
N THR A 256 6.18 5.44 -1.05
CA THR A 256 6.94 5.26 0.19
C THR A 256 8.37 4.79 -0.11
N PRO A 257 9.33 5.03 0.79
CA PRO A 257 10.71 4.57 0.59
C PRO A 257 10.82 3.06 0.35
N GLU A 258 10.04 2.23 1.04
CA GLU A 258 10.07 0.77 0.90
C GLU A 258 9.54 0.32 -0.47
N ASP A 259 8.42 0.91 -0.92
CA ASP A 259 7.81 0.56 -2.20
C ASP A 259 8.71 1.01 -3.36
N VAL A 260 9.24 2.24 -3.29
CA VAL A 260 10.18 2.78 -4.30
C VAL A 260 11.48 1.98 -4.35
N GLU A 261 12.08 1.66 -3.20
CA GLU A 261 13.33 0.89 -3.12
C GLU A 261 13.19 -0.50 -3.75
N SER A 262 12.03 -1.13 -3.56
CA SER A 262 11.74 -2.44 -4.16
C SER A 262 11.75 -2.38 -5.69
N ILE A 263 11.30 -1.28 -6.30
CA ILE A 263 11.36 -1.06 -7.75
C ILE A 263 12.78 -0.75 -8.20
N VAL A 264 13.51 0.07 -7.43
CA VAL A 264 14.93 0.37 -7.71
C VAL A 264 15.77 -0.92 -7.70
N ASP A 265 15.48 -1.83 -6.78
CA ASP A 265 16.19 -3.13 -6.68
C ASP A 265 15.99 -4.01 -7.92
N ILE A 266 14.87 -3.92 -8.59
CA ILE A 266 14.56 -4.69 -9.81
C ILE A 266 15.02 -3.97 -11.06
N GLU A 267 14.65 -2.70 -11.23
CA GLU A 267 14.91 -1.95 -12.45
C GLU A 267 16.37 -1.45 -12.54
N LYS A 268 17.00 -1.17 -11.42
CA LYS A 268 18.37 -0.66 -11.32
C LYS A 268 18.60 0.58 -12.21
N PRO A 269 17.84 1.66 -11.97
CA PRO A 269 18.03 2.91 -12.71
C PRO A 269 19.43 3.50 -12.49
N ASP A 270 19.97 4.24 -13.51
CA ASP A 270 21.26 4.92 -13.44
C ASP A 270 21.16 6.20 -12.59
#